data_f7d64c402791ebe4104d976ea05ff6d0
#
_entry.id   f7d64c402791ebe4104d976ea05ff6d0
#
_cell.length_a   1.000
_cell.length_b   1.000
_cell.length_c   1.000
_cell.angle_alpha   90.00
_cell.angle_beta   90.00
_cell.angle_gamma   90.00
#
_symmetry.space_group_name_H-M   'P 1'
#
loop_
_entity.id
_entity.type
_entity.pdbx_description
1 polymer ?
#
loop_
_entity_poly.entity_id
_entity_poly.type
_entity_poly.pdbx_seq_one_letter_code
_entity_poly.pdbx_strand_id
1 'polypeptide(L)'
;MSPRWVLRTARLVLAPVNGADLVDLVAIKADPRVFAVMLGGVRSVAETHEELARDVCAWGANGFGIWALREAERFVGIAGLETRPDGRGVALRFALWPEAQGRGLAREAAAAALRYGHDDAGLARIVAVARASNVASRMVLGGIGMTECGGFVQAGWDMVIYESAKTEHPPRLGHR
;
A
#
# COMPACT_ATOMS: atom_id res chain seq x y z
N MET A 1 1.42 -8.91 -17.83
CA MET A 1 0.92 -8.85 -16.42
C MET A 1 -0.33 -9.70 -16.30
N SER A 2 -0.53 -10.41 -15.18
CA SER A 2 -1.71 -11.25 -14.98
C SER A 2 -2.97 -10.37 -14.78
N PRO A 3 -4.10 -10.66 -15.47
CA PRO A 3 -5.36 -9.94 -15.23
C PRO A 3 -5.85 -10.01 -13.78
N ARG A 4 -5.45 -11.05 -13.04
CA ARG A 4 -5.79 -11.23 -11.61
C ARG A 4 -5.18 -10.18 -10.68
N TRP A 5 -4.15 -9.46 -11.15
CA TRP A 5 -3.50 -8.41 -10.37
C TRP A 5 -4.16 -7.04 -10.52
N VAL A 6 -5.11 -6.89 -11.43
CA VAL A 6 -5.89 -5.66 -11.59
C VAL A 6 -7.13 -5.74 -10.70
N LEU A 7 -7.23 -4.82 -9.74
CA LEU A 7 -8.37 -4.73 -8.85
C LEU A 7 -9.28 -3.58 -9.27
N ARG A 8 -10.56 -3.78 -9.12
CA ARG A 8 -11.58 -2.75 -9.35
C ARG A 8 -12.40 -2.56 -8.08
N THR A 9 -12.59 -1.33 -7.70
CA THR A 9 -13.43 -0.93 -6.56
C THR A 9 -14.57 -0.05 -7.06
N ALA A 10 -15.33 0.57 -6.18
CA ALA A 10 -16.44 1.45 -6.58
C ALA A 10 -15.98 2.66 -7.42
N ARG A 11 -14.78 3.20 -7.14
CA ARG A 11 -14.29 4.43 -7.79
C ARG A 11 -12.90 4.28 -8.41
N LEU A 12 -12.15 3.22 -8.06
CA LEU A 12 -10.75 3.08 -8.43
C LEU A 12 -10.50 1.84 -9.29
N VAL A 13 -9.54 1.98 -10.19
CA VAL A 13 -8.83 0.88 -10.81
C VAL A 13 -7.41 0.86 -10.23
N LEU A 14 -7.02 -0.27 -9.65
CA LEU A 14 -5.69 -0.54 -9.15
C LEU A 14 -5.00 -1.47 -10.14
N ALA A 15 -4.05 -0.96 -10.90
CA ALA A 15 -3.25 -1.76 -11.85
C ALA A 15 -1.78 -1.82 -11.37
N PRO A 16 -1.11 -2.99 -11.45
CA PRO A 16 0.31 -3.09 -11.14
C PRO A 16 1.10 -1.99 -11.85
N VAL A 17 1.98 -1.30 -11.09
CA VAL A 17 2.84 -0.26 -11.68
C VAL A 17 3.70 -0.83 -12.80
N ASN A 18 3.93 -0.01 -13.81
CA ASN A 18 4.75 -0.37 -14.97
C ASN A 18 5.43 0.87 -15.57
N GLY A 19 6.20 0.69 -16.64
CA GLY A 19 6.95 1.78 -17.26
C GLY A 19 6.11 2.96 -17.73
N ALA A 20 4.83 2.76 -18.08
CA ALA A 20 3.95 3.84 -18.48
C ALA A 20 3.56 4.78 -17.32
N ASP A 21 3.69 4.31 -16.07
CA ASP A 21 3.39 5.09 -14.88
C ASP A 21 4.56 5.98 -14.42
N LEU A 22 5.73 5.87 -15.06
CA LEU A 22 6.97 6.49 -14.57
C LEU A 22 6.84 8.00 -14.36
N VAL A 23 6.21 8.71 -15.31
CA VAL A 23 6.04 10.18 -15.22
C VAL A 23 5.21 10.55 -13.98
N ASP A 24 4.11 9.87 -13.78
CA ASP A 24 3.23 10.07 -12.61
C ASP A 24 3.94 9.72 -11.30
N LEU A 25 4.72 8.61 -11.29
CA LEU A 25 5.48 8.17 -10.13
C LEU A 25 6.59 9.15 -9.76
N VAL A 26 7.32 9.67 -10.74
CA VAL A 26 8.34 10.71 -10.51
C VAL A 26 7.69 11.95 -9.91
N ALA A 27 6.58 12.39 -10.46
CA ALA A 27 5.88 13.57 -9.97
C ALA A 27 5.40 13.42 -8.53
N ILE A 28 4.70 12.34 -8.21
CA ILE A 28 4.13 12.15 -6.86
C ILE A 28 5.20 11.87 -5.81
N LYS A 29 6.25 11.10 -6.15
CA LYS A 29 7.32 10.74 -5.20
C LYS A 29 8.29 11.91 -4.92
N ALA A 30 8.40 12.86 -5.83
CA ALA A 30 9.16 14.10 -5.63
C ALA A 30 8.37 15.18 -4.87
N ASP A 31 7.06 15.06 -4.75
CA ASP A 31 6.23 16.07 -4.09
C ASP A 31 6.31 15.95 -2.56
N PRO A 32 6.86 16.95 -1.84
CA PRO A 32 6.98 16.91 -0.39
C PRO A 32 5.64 16.90 0.35
N ARG A 33 4.57 17.41 -0.26
CA ARG A 33 3.21 17.36 0.33
C ARG A 33 2.71 15.93 0.48
N VAL A 34 3.25 14.99 -0.32
CA VAL A 34 2.88 13.58 -0.32
C VAL A 34 3.96 12.73 0.36
N PHE A 35 5.21 12.89 -0.08
CA PHE A 35 6.28 11.96 0.29
C PHE A 35 7.13 12.39 1.49
N ALA A 36 7.07 13.64 1.97
CA ALA A 36 7.85 14.04 3.15
C ALA A 36 7.49 13.22 4.41
N VAL A 37 6.27 12.69 4.51
CA VAL A 37 5.81 11.85 5.63
C VAL A 37 6.06 10.35 5.41
N MET A 38 6.43 9.95 4.20
CA MET A 38 6.75 8.56 3.88
C MET A 38 8.13 8.17 4.42
N LEU A 39 8.32 6.89 4.70
CA LEU A 39 9.63 6.38 5.07
C LEU A 39 10.63 6.64 3.94
N GLY A 40 11.74 7.29 4.28
CA GLY A 40 12.78 7.72 3.34
C GLY A 40 12.51 9.08 2.66
N GLY A 41 11.36 9.72 2.90
CA GLY A 41 11.05 11.06 2.39
C GLY A 41 10.80 11.11 0.87
N VAL A 42 11.00 12.28 0.28
CA VAL A 42 10.89 12.48 -1.17
C VAL A 42 11.95 11.70 -1.94
N ARG A 43 11.65 11.37 -3.20
CA ARG A 43 12.54 10.61 -4.09
C ARG A 43 13.01 11.48 -5.26
N SER A 44 14.27 11.31 -5.60
CA SER A 44 14.81 11.77 -6.88
C SER A 44 14.25 10.95 -8.05
N VAL A 45 14.48 11.43 -9.27
CA VAL A 45 14.13 10.70 -10.49
C VAL A 45 14.85 9.34 -10.53
N ALA A 46 16.14 9.30 -10.20
CA ALA A 46 16.93 8.07 -10.21
C ALA A 46 16.40 7.04 -9.21
N GLU A 47 16.13 7.45 -7.96
CA GLU A 47 15.53 6.57 -6.94
C GLU A 47 14.16 6.06 -7.36
N THR A 48 13.34 6.89 -8.02
CA THR A 48 12.03 6.47 -8.52
C THR A 48 12.16 5.42 -9.62
N HIS A 49 13.13 5.54 -10.53
CA HIS A 49 13.42 4.53 -11.54
C HIS A 49 13.81 3.18 -10.93
N GLU A 50 14.71 3.22 -9.94
CA GLU A 50 15.16 2.01 -9.25
C GLU A 50 14.01 1.35 -8.47
N GLU A 51 13.19 2.16 -7.77
CA GLU A 51 12.01 1.66 -7.06
C GLU A 51 11.01 1.02 -8.05
N LEU A 52 10.71 1.67 -9.17
CA LEU A 52 9.80 1.12 -10.18
C LEU A 52 10.30 -0.21 -10.73
N ALA A 53 11.59 -0.33 -11.01
CA ALA A 53 12.17 -1.59 -11.48
C ALA A 53 11.97 -2.72 -10.44
N ARG A 54 12.21 -2.43 -9.15
CA ARG A 54 11.97 -3.39 -8.07
C ARG A 54 10.49 -3.74 -7.94
N ASP A 55 9.59 -2.75 -8.02
CA ASP A 55 8.15 -2.93 -7.91
C ASP A 55 7.60 -3.82 -9.03
N VAL A 56 8.09 -3.63 -10.26
CA VAL A 56 7.71 -4.47 -11.42
C VAL A 56 8.19 -5.91 -11.21
N CYS A 57 9.43 -6.10 -10.75
CA CYS A 57 9.96 -7.43 -10.47
C CYS A 57 9.21 -8.12 -9.32
N ALA A 58 8.80 -7.38 -8.29
CA ALA A 58 8.10 -7.92 -7.13
C ALA A 58 6.78 -8.60 -7.52
N TRP A 59 6.05 -8.08 -8.49
CA TRP A 59 4.83 -8.70 -9.00
C TRP A 59 5.07 -10.10 -9.57
N GLY A 60 6.14 -10.25 -10.35
CA GLY A 60 6.50 -11.57 -10.91
C GLY A 60 7.03 -12.55 -9.87
N ALA A 61 7.77 -12.06 -8.89
CA ALA A 61 8.41 -12.89 -7.87
C ALA A 61 7.46 -13.30 -6.75
N ASN A 62 6.58 -12.39 -6.29
CA ASN A 62 5.80 -12.57 -5.07
C ASN A 62 4.29 -12.71 -5.34
N GLY A 63 3.80 -12.33 -6.52
CA GLY A 63 2.36 -12.25 -6.79
C GLY A 63 1.65 -11.06 -6.12
N PHE A 64 2.41 -10.15 -5.51
CA PHE A 64 1.92 -8.89 -4.96
C PHE A 64 2.98 -7.78 -5.14
N GLY A 65 2.57 -6.53 -5.05
CA GLY A 65 3.44 -5.37 -5.25
C GLY A 65 2.67 -4.06 -5.13
N ILE A 66 3.17 -3.03 -5.79
CA ILE A 66 2.59 -1.70 -5.79
C ILE A 66 1.64 -1.53 -6.98
N TRP A 67 0.47 -0.99 -6.75
CA TRP A 67 -0.51 -0.57 -7.74
C TRP A 67 -0.46 0.93 -7.99
N ALA A 68 -0.58 1.33 -9.24
CA ALA A 68 -1.02 2.66 -9.64
C ALA A 68 -2.54 2.75 -9.45
N LEU A 69 -3.00 3.81 -8.81
CA LEU A 69 -4.41 4.07 -8.55
C LEU A 69 -4.94 5.05 -9.59
N ARG A 70 -6.05 4.69 -10.25
CA ARG A 70 -6.73 5.56 -11.19
C ARG A 70 -8.20 5.72 -10.85
N GLU A 71 -8.65 6.97 -10.86
CA GLU A 71 -10.06 7.36 -10.79
C GLU A 71 -10.43 7.96 -12.14
N ALA A 72 -11.39 7.35 -12.87
CA ALA A 72 -11.77 7.78 -14.22
C ALA A 72 -10.53 8.04 -15.12
N GLU A 73 -9.63 7.07 -15.23
CA GLU A 73 -8.37 7.10 -16.00
C GLU A 73 -7.28 8.06 -15.46
N ARG A 74 -7.60 8.96 -14.53
CA ARG A 74 -6.64 9.88 -13.93
C ARG A 74 -5.84 9.17 -12.83
N PHE A 75 -4.51 9.26 -12.89
CA PHE A 75 -3.65 8.80 -11.81
C PHE A 75 -3.87 9.64 -10.55
N VAL A 76 -4.18 9.00 -9.43
CA VAL A 76 -4.48 9.67 -8.17
C VAL A 76 -3.53 9.27 -7.03
N GLY A 77 -2.66 8.28 -7.26
CA GLY A 77 -1.70 7.84 -6.26
C GLY A 77 -1.27 6.39 -6.43
N ILE A 78 -0.73 5.85 -5.37
CA ILE A 78 -0.28 4.46 -5.28
C ILE A 78 -0.81 3.80 -4.00
N ALA A 79 -1.00 2.49 -4.05
CA ALA A 79 -1.17 1.64 -2.86
C ALA A 79 -0.53 0.28 -3.13
N GLY A 80 -0.15 -0.46 -2.11
CA GLY A 80 0.40 -1.78 -2.37
C GLY A 80 0.95 -2.50 -1.16
N LEU A 81 1.50 -3.66 -1.46
CA LEU A 81 2.12 -4.57 -0.52
C LEU A 81 3.60 -4.73 -0.87
N GLU A 82 4.47 -4.53 0.11
CA GLU A 82 5.91 -4.55 -0.07
C GLU A 82 6.58 -5.29 1.08
N THR A 83 7.52 -6.17 0.78
CA THR A 83 8.35 -6.82 1.82
C THR A 83 9.26 -5.78 2.45
N ARG A 84 9.18 -5.65 3.75
CA ARG A 84 10.01 -4.69 4.49
C ARG A 84 11.44 -5.18 4.67
N PRO A 85 12.43 -4.32 4.45
CA PRO A 85 13.85 -4.69 4.62
C PRO A 85 14.24 -4.92 6.09
N ASP A 86 13.44 -4.43 7.05
CA ASP A 86 13.68 -4.58 8.48
C ASP A 86 13.16 -5.89 9.10
N GLY A 87 12.72 -6.84 8.26
CA GLY A 87 12.27 -8.16 8.69
C GLY A 87 10.88 -8.20 9.33
N ARG A 88 10.13 -7.10 9.37
CA ARG A 88 8.77 -7.06 9.95
C ARG A 88 7.71 -7.74 9.07
N GLY A 89 8.09 -8.23 7.90
CA GLY A 89 7.19 -8.93 6.98
C GLY A 89 6.69 -8.04 5.85
N VAL A 90 5.52 -8.35 5.31
CA VAL A 90 4.91 -7.59 4.22
C VAL A 90 4.11 -6.42 4.77
N ALA A 91 4.36 -5.23 4.23
CA ALA A 91 3.69 -4.02 4.67
C ALA A 91 2.75 -3.47 3.60
N LEU A 92 1.58 -3.04 4.06
CA LEU A 92 0.67 -2.18 3.31
C LEU A 92 1.21 -0.75 3.32
N ARG A 93 1.25 -0.12 2.16
CA ARG A 93 1.56 1.32 2.00
C ARG A 93 0.62 1.97 1.00
N PHE A 94 0.42 3.26 1.14
CA PHE A 94 -0.37 4.08 0.20
C PHE A 94 0.07 5.54 0.27
N ALA A 95 -0.06 6.22 -0.86
CA ALA A 95 0.19 7.65 -0.99
C ALA A 95 -0.71 8.19 -2.11
N LEU A 96 -1.45 9.26 -1.85
CA LEU A 96 -2.36 9.89 -2.80
C LEU A 96 -2.03 11.36 -2.95
N TRP A 97 -2.26 11.90 -4.14
CA TRP A 97 -2.23 13.33 -4.38
C TRP A 97 -3.13 14.08 -3.40
N PRO A 98 -2.77 15.31 -2.95
CA PRO A 98 -3.60 16.09 -2.02
C PRO A 98 -5.04 16.25 -2.50
N GLU A 99 -5.25 16.42 -3.82
CA GLU A 99 -6.57 16.61 -4.43
C GLU A 99 -7.45 15.35 -4.37
N ALA A 100 -6.84 14.19 -4.15
CA ALA A 100 -7.52 12.90 -3.99
C ALA A 100 -7.74 12.53 -2.52
N GLN A 101 -7.15 13.27 -1.59
CA GLN A 101 -7.30 13.05 -0.15
C GLN A 101 -8.66 13.56 0.37
N GLY A 102 -9.04 13.16 1.58
CA GLY A 102 -10.30 13.58 2.21
C GLY A 102 -11.58 12.99 1.61
N ARG A 103 -11.47 12.21 0.53
CA ARG A 103 -12.59 11.65 -0.23
C ARG A 103 -12.82 10.15 0.04
N GLY A 104 -12.05 9.56 0.94
CA GLY A 104 -12.11 8.13 1.26
C GLY A 104 -11.40 7.20 0.27
N LEU A 105 -10.72 7.73 -0.76
CA LEU A 105 -10.04 6.92 -1.78
C LEU A 105 -8.87 6.13 -1.20
N ALA A 106 -8.11 6.68 -0.26
CA ALA A 106 -7.04 5.97 0.44
C ALA A 106 -7.57 4.75 1.20
N ARG A 107 -8.69 4.90 1.90
CA ARG A 107 -9.35 3.79 2.62
C ARG A 107 -9.83 2.72 1.66
N GLU A 108 -10.42 3.11 0.53
CA GLU A 108 -10.92 2.21 -0.50
C GLU A 108 -9.79 1.38 -1.13
N ALA A 109 -8.70 2.05 -1.53
CA ALA A 109 -7.52 1.40 -2.10
C ALA A 109 -6.81 0.49 -1.09
N ALA A 110 -6.58 0.98 0.13
CA ALA A 110 -5.91 0.22 1.19
C ALA A 110 -6.72 -1.03 1.59
N ALA A 111 -8.05 -0.91 1.70
CA ALA A 111 -8.93 -2.05 1.98
C ALA A 111 -8.89 -3.10 0.85
N ALA A 112 -8.84 -2.67 -0.41
CA ALA A 112 -8.73 -3.58 -1.55
C ALA A 112 -7.37 -4.31 -1.55
N ALA A 113 -6.27 -3.59 -1.31
CA ALA A 113 -4.93 -4.15 -1.22
C ALA A 113 -4.81 -5.14 -0.05
N LEU A 114 -5.39 -4.81 1.11
CA LEU A 114 -5.38 -5.68 2.29
C LEU A 114 -6.12 -6.99 2.04
N ARG A 115 -7.33 -6.92 1.46
CA ARG A 115 -8.10 -8.11 1.07
C ARG A 115 -7.32 -8.97 0.07
N TYR A 116 -6.80 -8.37 -1.00
CA TYR A 116 -5.97 -9.08 -1.96
C TYR A 116 -4.80 -9.81 -1.28
N GLY A 117 -4.12 -9.13 -0.36
CA GLY A 117 -2.99 -9.72 0.37
C GLY A 117 -3.38 -10.97 1.14
N HIS A 118 -4.51 -10.95 1.85
CA HIS A 118 -4.98 -12.10 2.61
C HIS A 118 -5.61 -13.19 1.74
N ASP A 119 -6.47 -12.81 0.79
CA ASP A 119 -7.32 -13.76 0.08
C ASP A 119 -6.63 -14.35 -1.16
N ASP A 120 -5.95 -13.51 -1.95
CA ASP A 120 -5.34 -13.90 -3.23
C ASP A 120 -3.85 -14.21 -3.10
N ALA A 121 -3.08 -13.36 -2.38
CA ALA A 121 -1.65 -13.59 -2.15
C ALA A 121 -1.35 -14.52 -0.97
N GLY A 122 -2.36 -14.91 -0.18
CA GLY A 122 -2.23 -15.90 0.90
C GLY A 122 -1.42 -15.41 2.11
N LEU A 123 -1.26 -14.11 2.29
CA LEU A 123 -0.48 -13.55 3.38
C LEU A 123 -1.24 -13.73 4.72
N ALA A 124 -0.65 -14.49 5.65
CA ALA A 124 -1.24 -14.70 6.97
C ALA A 124 -1.24 -13.42 7.82
N ARG A 125 -0.23 -12.57 7.64
CA ARG A 125 -0.05 -11.32 8.39
C ARG A 125 0.43 -10.20 7.47
N ILE A 126 -0.18 -9.03 7.61
CA ILE A 126 0.21 -7.80 6.91
C ILE A 126 0.38 -6.71 7.96
N VAL A 127 1.48 -5.97 7.88
CA VAL A 127 1.74 -4.83 8.75
C VAL A 127 1.54 -3.52 8.00
N ALA A 128 1.49 -2.41 8.74
CA ALA A 128 1.64 -1.07 8.19
C ALA A 128 2.40 -0.23 9.20
N VAL A 129 3.21 0.70 8.72
CA VAL A 129 3.98 1.60 9.57
C VAL A 129 3.66 3.03 9.17
N ALA A 130 3.33 3.85 10.16
CA ALA A 130 3.07 5.27 9.98
C ALA A 130 3.81 6.08 11.05
N ARG A 131 4.15 7.34 10.75
CA ARG A 131 4.57 8.26 11.81
C ARG A 131 3.41 8.44 12.80
N ALA A 132 3.70 8.49 14.10
CA ALA A 132 2.69 8.72 15.13
C ALA A 132 1.90 10.00 14.89
N SER A 133 2.56 11.03 14.34
CA SER A 133 1.96 12.31 13.95
C SER A 133 1.09 12.26 12.68
N ASN A 134 1.20 11.20 11.86
CA ASN A 134 0.40 11.06 10.64
C ASN A 134 -1.01 10.51 10.95
N VAL A 135 -1.84 11.36 11.56
CA VAL A 135 -3.21 11.00 11.98
C VAL A 135 -4.04 10.50 10.80
N ALA A 136 -3.90 11.11 9.61
CA ALA A 136 -4.67 10.71 8.43
C ALA A 136 -4.41 9.24 8.04
N SER A 137 -3.15 8.82 7.95
CA SER A 137 -2.81 7.43 7.67
C SER A 137 -3.29 6.49 8.77
N ARG A 138 -3.15 6.87 10.04
CA ARG A 138 -3.61 6.05 11.18
C ARG A 138 -5.13 5.86 11.15
N MET A 139 -5.90 6.89 10.80
CA MET A 139 -7.35 6.78 10.62
C MET A 139 -7.73 5.83 9.48
N VAL A 140 -6.98 5.85 8.37
CA VAL A 140 -7.18 4.89 7.28
C VAL A 140 -6.93 3.47 7.76
N LEU A 141 -5.78 3.22 8.40
CA LEU A 141 -5.38 1.89 8.87
C LEU A 141 -6.38 1.31 9.88
N GLY A 142 -6.75 2.06 10.89
CA GLY A 142 -7.79 1.64 11.84
C GLY A 142 -9.16 1.43 11.16
N GLY A 143 -9.50 2.31 10.21
CA GLY A 143 -10.76 2.25 9.47
C GLY A 143 -10.91 1.06 8.53
N ILE A 144 -9.82 0.39 8.16
CA ILE A 144 -9.84 -0.86 7.36
C ILE A 144 -9.66 -2.12 8.23
N GLY A 145 -9.67 -1.96 9.56
CA GLY A 145 -9.61 -3.08 10.50
C GLY A 145 -8.21 -3.52 10.92
N MET A 146 -7.16 -2.75 10.62
CA MET A 146 -5.84 -3.01 11.17
C MET A 146 -5.76 -2.52 12.62
N THR A 147 -5.07 -3.26 13.47
CA THR A 147 -4.92 -2.95 14.90
C THR A 147 -3.51 -2.43 15.18
N GLU A 148 -3.41 -1.35 15.94
CA GLU A 148 -2.13 -0.87 16.43
C GLU A 148 -1.53 -1.88 17.41
N CYS A 149 -0.29 -2.32 17.16
CA CYS A 149 0.35 -3.39 17.92
C CYS A 149 1.72 -3.03 18.48
N GLY A 150 2.22 -1.82 18.23
CA GLY A 150 3.50 -1.39 18.78
C GLY A 150 4.04 -0.13 18.11
N GLY A 151 5.27 0.23 18.46
CA GLY A 151 5.96 1.38 17.90
C GLY A 151 7.47 1.26 18.05
N PHE A 152 8.19 2.15 17.38
CA PHE A 152 9.65 2.28 17.44
C PHE A 152 10.07 3.67 16.97
N VAL A 153 11.32 4.04 17.19
CA VAL A 153 11.88 5.30 16.69
C VAL A 153 12.71 5.02 15.43
N GLN A 154 12.48 5.77 14.37
CA GLN A 154 13.27 5.72 13.15
C GLN A 154 13.59 7.13 12.66
N ALA A 155 14.87 7.42 12.44
CA ALA A 155 15.36 8.73 12.00
C ALA A 155 14.81 9.90 12.85
N GLY A 156 14.68 9.70 14.17
CA GLY A 156 14.16 10.70 15.11
C GLY A 156 12.64 10.87 15.13
N TRP A 157 11.90 10.02 14.41
CA TRP A 157 10.44 10.05 14.40
C TRP A 157 9.85 8.85 15.14
N ASP A 158 8.84 9.11 15.97
CA ASP A 158 8.02 8.07 16.56
C ASP A 158 7.17 7.42 15.47
N MET A 159 7.31 6.11 15.34
CA MET A 159 6.58 5.27 14.39
C MET A 159 5.61 4.37 15.14
N VAL A 160 4.43 4.18 14.57
CA VAL A 160 3.44 3.21 15.05
C VAL A 160 3.30 2.08 14.05
N ILE A 161 3.12 0.87 14.57
CA ILE A 161 2.94 -0.35 13.79
C ILE A 161 1.49 -0.79 13.92
N TYR A 162 0.87 -1.02 12.78
CA TYR A 162 -0.44 -1.66 12.66
C TYR A 162 -0.26 -3.05 12.09
N GLU A 163 -1.16 -3.97 12.44
CA GLU A 163 -1.19 -5.29 11.84
C GLU A 163 -2.61 -5.74 11.52
N SER A 164 -2.70 -6.60 10.53
CA SER A 164 -3.87 -7.40 10.20
C SER A 164 -3.43 -8.85 10.05
N ALA A 165 -4.13 -9.75 10.71
CA ALA A 165 -3.96 -11.19 10.55
C ALA A 165 -5.15 -11.76 9.77
N LYS A 166 -4.88 -12.73 8.90
CA LYS A 166 -5.93 -13.48 8.23
C LYS A 166 -6.74 -14.24 9.29
N THR A 167 -8.02 -13.93 9.40
CA THR A 167 -8.91 -14.69 10.27
C THR A 167 -9.08 -16.09 9.68
N GLU A 168 -8.58 -17.11 10.37
CA GLU A 168 -8.88 -18.49 10.00
C GLU A 168 -10.39 -18.70 10.20
N HIS A 169 -11.13 -18.87 9.10
CA HIS A 169 -12.48 -19.40 9.19
C HIS A 169 -12.35 -20.88 9.58
N PRO A 170 -12.95 -21.31 10.70
CA PRO A 170 -12.98 -22.72 11.01
C PRO A 170 -13.60 -23.47 9.83
N PRO A 171 -13.08 -24.67 9.48
CA PRO A 171 -13.61 -25.45 8.39
C PRO A 171 -15.10 -25.64 8.61
N ARG A 172 -15.92 -25.32 7.58
CA ARG A 172 -17.36 -25.60 7.62
C ARG A 172 -17.48 -27.10 7.84
N LEU A 173 -17.89 -27.49 9.03
CA LEU A 173 -18.26 -28.86 9.32
C LEU A 173 -19.37 -29.24 8.35
N GLY A 174 -19.03 -30.04 7.36
CA GLY A 174 -19.99 -30.60 6.41
C GLY A 174 -21.02 -31.39 7.21
N HIS A 175 -22.26 -30.92 7.20
CA HIS A 175 -23.36 -31.77 7.61
C HIS A 175 -23.47 -32.93 6.60
N ARG A 176 -23.21 -34.13 7.12
CA ARG A 176 -23.57 -35.40 6.44
C ARG A 176 -25.07 -35.63 6.62
#